data_04f1561f0a1b177164c1869c16af8d9c
#
_entry.id   04f1561f0a1b177164c1869c16af8d9c
#
_cell.length_a   1.000
_cell.length_b   1.000
_cell.length_c   1.000
_cell.angle_alpha   90.00
_cell.angle_beta   90.00
_cell.angle_gamma   90.00
#
_symmetry.space_group_name_H-M   'P 1'
#
loop_
_entity.id
_entity.type
_entity.pdbx_description
1 polymer ?
#
loop_
_entity_poly.entity_id
_entity_poly.type
_entity_poly.pdbx_seq_one_letter_code
_entity_poly.pdbx_strand_id
1 'polypeptide(L)'
;MKMWKRMAAMGLCLALTAGMLAGCGSESAPGLTLRLSMGQEAGSYDPIRAETAEAETVIVHLYENLLRKAPDTSGGTTLASGVAKKYDMEENYDGTVTYTFHLRQAKWSDGQTVTAGDFVYAWQRLADPVTNSPSASLLSAVAGYDEVRSSGDVSKLQVSAEGELTFVVTLLGKCGWFLEDVCTDPATMPLRQDNLQTLKEEAIQENLQAEERGETGTRNWASDPARLVTNGPYTASRGEEGELILTRSETYVGGVSGPEELRFLFHDSAEAAWEAYAAGEADFVSPLPRAETEAEAEGDWAAVAQLQTTVLLFHTQGEIFPDVQSRKAFSLAIDRQVLSDLTALVSRPADGLVPYGVPDENGEDFRTQGGDLLGESGTEEALTEARSLLEESSYASTAVPRFVYEDTEENAAMADALWKTWMKSLRVRLELVPLSDDELREALQTGDYDIALMDLRGNALDAESFLDLWRGDSPENAAGYENGAYDTLLKVIRSASDEKARQGCLHDAEVLLLDDCPVAPLLFTASAWEARDGLVGILRDGRGFFSFTSAAEVSG
;
A
#
# COMPACT_ATOMS: atom_id res chain seq x y z
N MET A 1 4.44 -26.76 24.32
CA MET A 1 5.54 -27.42 23.60
C MET A 1 6.15 -26.55 22.51
N LYS A 2 5.38 -25.75 21.74
CA LYS A 2 5.87 -24.79 20.71
C LYS A 2 6.76 -23.66 21.30
N MET A 3 6.43 -23.12 22.46
CA MET A 3 7.20 -22.05 23.14
C MET A 3 8.64 -22.49 23.55
N TRP A 4 8.86 -23.75 23.85
CA TRP A 4 10.20 -24.27 24.20
C TRP A 4 11.09 -24.49 22.98
N LYS A 5 10.49 -24.73 21.78
CA LYS A 5 11.25 -24.83 20.53
C LYS A 5 11.73 -23.45 20.05
N ARG A 6 10.94 -22.39 20.27
CA ARG A 6 11.34 -21.00 19.95
C ARG A 6 12.46 -20.46 20.84
N MET A 7 12.47 -20.82 22.13
CA MET A 7 13.60 -20.52 23.05
C MET A 7 14.88 -21.29 22.70
N ALA A 8 14.78 -22.49 22.12
CA ALA A 8 15.93 -23.24 21.64
C ALA A 8 16.51 -22.63 20.34
N ALA A 9 15.67 -22.05 19.46
CA ALA A 9 16.12 -21.35 18.26
C ALA A 9 16.85 -20.04 18.61
N MET A 10 16.34 -19.24 19.57
CA MET A 10 17.05 -18.05 20.07
C MET A 10 18.39 -18.38 20.77
N GLY A 11 18.49 -19.52 21.46
CA GLY A 11 19.73 -19.96 22.08
C GLY A 11 20.80 -20.42 21.08
N LEU A 12 20.40 -20.92 19.91
CA LEU A 12 21.32 -21.37 18.85
C LEU A 12 21.88 -20.19 18.03
N CYS A 13 21.10 -19.11 17.83
CA CYS A 13 21.59 -17.91 17.15
C CYS A 13 22.72 -17.21 17.93
N LEU A 14 22.71 -17.23 19.28
CA LEU A 14 23.77 -16.60 20.09
C LEU A 14 25.09 -17.38 20.13
N ALA A 15 25.09 -18.67 19.78
CA ALA A 15 26.32 -19.51 19.77
C ALA A 15 27.05 -19.49 18.41
N LEU A 16 26.40 -19.02 17.34
CA LEU A 16 26.98 -18.93 15.98
C LEU A 16 27.63 -17.57 15.65
N THR A 17 27.48 -16.55 16.50
CA THR A 17 28.04 -15.21 16.28
C THR A 17 29.55 -15.07 16.56
N ALA A 18 30.24 -16.12 17.02
CA ALA A 18 31.69 -16.07 17.27
C ALA A 18 32.57 -16.62 16.12
N GLY A 19 31.96 -17.05 15.00
CA GLY A 19 32.67 -17.73 13.90
C GLY A 19 32.63 -17.07 12.54
N MET A 20 31.90 -15.96 12.33
CA MET A 20 31.68 -15.36 11.00
C MET A 20 32.33 -13.98 10.80
N LEU A 21 33.60 -13.85 11.16
CA LEU A 21 34.49 -12.78 10.70
C LEU A 21 35.37 -13.23 9.50
N ALA A 22 34.86 -14.13 8.68
CA ALA A 22 35.43 -14.41 7.35
C ALA A 22 34.30 -14.21 6.34
N GLY A 23 34.38 -13.15 5.55
CA GLY A 23 33.41 -12.82 4.50
C GLY A 23 33.18 -14.00 3.56
N CYS A 24 32.01 -14.61 3.66
CA CYS A 24 31.42 -15.39 2.60
C CYS A 24 30.01 -14.82 2.44
N GLY A 25 29.79 -14.10 1.32
CA GLY A 25 28.44 -13.97 0.83
C GLY A 25 27.85 -15.37 0.74
N SER A 26 26.70 -15.62 1.34
CA SER A 26 25.95 -16.85 1.10
C SER A 26 25.57 -16.83 -0.39
N GLU A 27 26.38 -17.45 -1.25
CA GLU A 27 25.92 -17.82 -2.58
C GLU A 27 24.75 -18.77 -2.36
N SER A 28 23.56 -18.41 -2.84
CA SER A 28 22.45 -19.37 -2.95
C SER A 28 22.96 -20.57 -3.75
N ALA A 29 22.57 -21.79 -3.33
CA ALA A 29 22.94 -22.98 -4.08
C ALA A 29 22.52 -22.78 -5.53
N PRO A 30 23.41 -23.04 -6.52
CA PRO A 30 23.07 -22.94 -7.92
C PRO A 30 21.85 -23.81 -8.20
N GLY A 31 20.79 -23.24 -8.76
CA GLY A 31 19.57 -23.97 -9.12
C GLY A 31 18.45 -23.96 -8.06
N LEU A 32 18.49 -23.11 -7.02
CA LEU A 32 17.34 -22.98 -6.10
C LEU A 32 16.12 -22.46 -6.86
N THR A 33 15.06 -23.26 -6.88
CA THR A 33 13.72 -22.88 -7.33
C THR A 33 12.82 -22.79 -6.12
N LEU A 34 12.03 -21.73 -6.01
CA LEU A 34 10.97 -21.59 -5.00
C LEU A 34 9.61 -21.62 -5.67
N ARG A 35 8.69 -22.40 -5.10
CA ARG A 35 7.28 -22.46 -5.47
C ARG A 35 6.49 -21.65 -4.43
N LEU A 36 5.80 -20.62 -4.92
CA LEU A 36 5.12 -19.61 -4.10
C LEU A 36 3.61 -19.80 -4.26
N SER A 37 2.94 -20.28 -3.23
CA SER A 37 1.48 -20.37 -3.17
C SER A 37 0.92 -19.02 -2.72
N MET A 38 0.21 -18.35 -3.63
CA MET A 38 -0.27 -16.98 -3.44
C MET A 38 -1.80 -16.92 -3.63
N GLY A 39 -2.41 -15.81 -3.26
CA GLY A 39 -3.81 -15.50 -3.57
C GLY A 39 -4.08 -15.40 -5.08
N GLN A 40 -5.14 -14.72 -5.48
CA GLN A 40 -5.52 -14.61 -6.89
C GLN A 40 -4.44 -13.89 -7.73
N GLU A 41 -4.29 -14.35 -8.96
CA GLU A 41 -3.44 -13.67 -9.92
C GLU A 41 -3.99 -12.26 -10.23
N ALA A 42 -3.12 -11.27 -10.18
CA ALA A 42 -3.51 -9.89 -10.45
C ALA A 42 -3.92 -9.67 -11.91
N GLY A 43 -4.95 -8.88 -12.14
CA GLY A 43 -5.39 -8.49 -13.47
C GLY A 43 -4.45 -7.49 -14.17
N SER A 44 -3.50 -6.91 -13.42
CA SER A 44 -2.53 -5.93 -13.94
C SER A 44 -1.23 -5.93 -13.12
N TYR A 45 -0.11 -5.78 -13.81
CA TYR A 45 1.23 -5.57 -13.25
C TYR A 45 1.78 -4.17 -13.60
N ASP A 46 0.87 -3.21 -13.79
CA ASP A 46 1.23 -1.80 -13.91
C ASP A 46 1.67 -1.26 -12.53
N PRO A 47 2.94 -0.83 -12.34
CA PRO A 47 3.44 -0.43 -11.02
C PRO A 47 2.58 0.63 -10.33
N ILE A 48 2.00 1.57 -11.08
CA ILE A 48 1.19 2.65 -10.50
C ILE A 48 -0.28 2.25 -10.25
N ARG A 49 -0.68 1.03 -10.62
CA ARG A 49 -2.05 0.47 -10.46
C ARG A 49 -2.06 -0.83 -9.67
N ALA A 50 -0.91 -1.23 -9.11
CA ALA A 50 -0.82 -2.41 -8.27
C ALA A 50 -1.47 -2.14 -6.91
N GLU A 51 -2.50 -2.91 -6.58
CA GLU A 51 -3.28 -2.76 -5.36
C GLU A 51 -3.29 -4.03 -4.49
N THR A 52 -2.73 -5.12 -5.02
CA THR A 52 -2.66 -6.39 -4.30
C THR A 52 -1.21 -6.76 -3.97
N ALA A 53 -1.02 -7.47 -2.86
CA ALA A 53 0.28 -7.98 -2.45
C ALA A 53 0.89 -8.92 -3.51
N GLU A 54 0.06 -9.66 -4.23
CA GLU A 54 0.46 -10.54 -5.34
C GLU A 54 1.06 -9.75 -6.51
N ALA A 55 0.38 -8.66 -6.95
CA ALA A 55 0.90 -7.79 -8.01
C ALA A 55 2.22 -7.14 -7.61
N GLU A 56 2.26 -6.53 -6.44
CA GLU A 56 3.45 -5.85 -5.92
C GLU A 56 4.61 -6.84 -5.72
N THR A 57 4.34 -8.06 -5.24
CA THR A 57 5.34 -9.13 -5.12
C THR A 57 5.97 -9.46 -6.48
N VAL A 58 5.19 -9.56 -7.54
CA VAL A 58 5.73 -9.80 -8.88
C VAL A 58 6.53 -8.60 -9.38
N ILE A 59 6.00 -7.38 -9.21
CA ILE A 59 6.60 -6.12 -9.69
C ILE A 59 7.98 -5.89 -9.08
N VAL A 60 8.17 -6.09 -7.77
CA VAL A 60 9.47 -5.88 -7.10
C VAL A 60 10.55 -6.86 -7.55
N HIS A 61 10.19 -7.94 -8.22
CA HIS A 61 11.14 -8.86 -8.85
C HIS A 61 11.44 -8.51 -10.31
N LEU A 62 10.48 -7.86 -11.00
CA LEU A 62 10.62 -7.47 -12.41
C LEU A 62 11.31 -6.13 -12.59
N TYR A 63 11.19 -5.23 -11.63
CA TYR A 63 11.77 -3.89 -11.70
C TYR A 63 12.74 -3.63 -10.55
N GLU A 64 13.67 -2.71 -10.76
CA GLU A 64 14.59 -2.17 -9.75
C GLU A 64 14.43 -0.66 -9.68
N ASN A 65 14.25 -0.15 -8.46
CA ASN A 65 14.08 1.27 -8.20
C ASN A 65 15.43 2.00 -7.98
N LEU A 66 15.39 3.28 -7.64
CA LEU A 66 16.56 4.09 -7.25
C LEU A 66 17.32 3.43 -6.10
N LEU A 67 16.60 3.04 -5.05
CA LEU A 67 17.08 2.34 -3.87
C LEU A 67 16.25 1.06 -3.66
N ARG A 68 16.68 0.21 -2.74
CA ARG A 68 15.95 -1.00 -2.34
C ARG A 68 16.10 -1.29 -0.86
N LYS A 69 15.12 -1.95 -0.27
CA LYS A 69 15.23 -2.55 1.07
C LYS A 69 16.03 -3.86 0.97
N ALA A 70 16.96 -4.07 1.87
CA ALA A 70 17.77 -5.28 1.95
C ALA A 70 17.80 -5.78 3.40
N PRO A 71 17.92 -7.12 3.65
CA PRO A 71 18.03 -7.64 5.00
C PRO A 71 19.24 -7.05 5.72
N ASP A 72 19.08 -6.71 6.98
CA ASP A 72 20.17 -6.33 7.85
C ASP A 72 20.61 -7.50 8.76
N THR A 73 21.67 -7.28 9.53
CA THR A 73 22.21 -8.31 10.45
C THR A 73 21.38 -8.50 11.72
N SER A 74 20.41 -7.63 11.99
CA SER A 74 19.55 -7.70 13.17
C SER A 74 18.20 -8.37 12.91
N GLY A 75 17.93 -8.73 11.65
CA GLY A 75 16.67 -9.32 11.20
C GLY A 75 15.65 -8.29 10.69
N GLY A 76 16.06 -7.00 10.61
CA GLY A 76 15.31 -5.92 10.00
C GLY A 76 15.73 -5.66 8.55
N THR A 77 15.45 -4.45 8.07
CA THR A 77 15.85 -3.99 6.75
C THR A 77 16.79 -2.79 6.82
N THR A 78 17.62 -2.63 5.82
CA THR A 78 18.46 -1.46 5.60
C THR A 78 18.35 -0.98 4.17
N LEU A 79 18.55 0.32 3.97
CA LEU A 79 18.52 0.91 2.65
C LEU A 79 19.79 0.55 1.87
N ALA A 80 19.62 0.03 0.67
CA ALA A 80 20.69 -0.36 -0.24
C ALA A 80 20.55 0.31 -1.60
N SER A 81 21.67 0.39 -2.34
CA SER A 81 21.69 0.92 -3.70
C SER A 81 20.93 0.02 -4.67
N GLY A 82 19.94 0.59 -5.34
CA GLY A 82 19.26 0.02 -6.50
C GLY A 82 19.91 0.50 -7.82
N VAL A 83 19.15 1.12 -8.71
CA VAL A 83 19.68 1.76 -9.93
C VAL A 83 20.58 2.96 -9.60
N ALA A 84 20.30 3.69 -8.53
CA ALA A 84 21.20 4.73 -8.05
C ALA A 84 22.38 4.13 -7.29
N LYS A 85 23.61 4.42 -7.75
CA LYS A 85 24.84 4.01 -7.06
C LYS A 85 25.18 4.90 -5.86
N LYS A 86 24.70 6.15 -5.88
CA LYS A 86 24.79 7.13 -4.81
C LYS A 86 23.79 8.27 -5.06
N TYR A 87 23.54 9.06 -4.04
CA TYR A 87 22.83 10.33 -4.16
C TYR A 87 23.56 11.43 -3.37
N ASP A 88 23.32 12.67 -3.76
CA ASP A 88 23.70 13.87 -3.03
C ASP A 88 22.42 14.61 -2.61
N MET A 89 22.39 15.23 -1.43
CA MET A 89 21.26 15.98 -0.90
C MET A 89 21.70 17.42 -0.58
N GLU A 90 20.90 18.40 -0.99
CA GLU A 90 21.12 19.81 -0.74
C GLU A 90 19.86 20.45 -0.15
N GLU A 91 20.00 21.13 1.00
CA GLU A 91 18.96 21.98 1.56
C GLU A 91 19.06 23.38 0.93
N ASN A 92 18.01 23.81 0.24
CA ASN A 92 17.98 25.08 -0.46
C ASN A 92 17.62 26.24 0.49
N TYR A 93 17.96 27.47 0.12
CA TYR A 93 17.69 28.66 0.93
C TYR A 93 16.19 28.96 1.14
N ASP A 94 15.32 28.44 0.28
CA ASP A 94 13.87 28.56 0.37
C ASP A 94 13.20 27.46 1.23
N GLY A 95 14.00 26.56 1.79
CA GLY A 95 13.55 25.46 2.62
C GLY A 95 13.25 24.17 1.87
N THR A 96 13.29 24.18 0.54
CA THR A 96 13.16 22.96 -0.26
C THR A 96 14.42 22.08 -0.15
N VAL A 97 14.30 20.79 -0.50
CA VAL A 97 15.41 19.84 -0.48
C VAL A 97 15.56 19.22 -1.85
N THR A 98 16.77 19.28 -2.42
CA THR A 98 17.06 18.68 -3.71
C THR A 98 17.90 17.42 -3.54
N TYR A 99 17.43 16.30 -4.08
CA TYR A 99 18.18 15.06 -4.22
C TYR A 99 18.67 14.89 -5.65
N THR A 100 19.96 14.57 -5.80
CA THR A 100 20.59 14.25 -7.08
C THR A 100 21.06 12.80 -7.06
N PHE A 101 20.36 11.94 -7.77
CA PHE A 101 20.68 10.51 -7.87
C PHE A 101 21.60 10.24 -9.07
N HIS A 102 22.74 9.61 -8.81
CA HIS A 102 23.69 9.19 -9.85
C HIS A 102 23.47 7.73 -10.20
N LEU A 103 22.91 7.46 -11.35
CA LEU A 103 22.56 6.13 -11.80
C LEU A 103 23.78 5.33 -12.24
N ARG A 104 23.72 4.01 -12.04
CA ARG A 104 24.66 3.06 -12.67
C ARG A 104 24.23 2.78 -14.11
N GLN A 105 25.09 2.15 -14.90
CA GLN A 105 24.74 1.68 -16.25
C GLN A 105 23.90 0.40 -16.16
N ALA A 106 22.69 0.51 -15.62
CA ALA A 106 21.72 -0.57 -15.59
C ALA A 106 21.14 -0.82 -16.99
N LYS A 107 20.62 -2.03 -17.20
CA LYS A 107 20.05 -2.45 -18.48
C LYS A 107 18.61 -2.90 -18.31
N TRP A 108 17.81 -2.59 -19.29
CA TRP A 108 16.53 -3.23 -19.52
C TRP A 108 16.72 -4.68 -20.01
N SER A 109 15.71 -5.52 -19.90
CA SER A 109 15.74 -6.92 -20.33
C SER A 109 16.00 -7.08 -21.83
N ASP A 110 15.72 -6.05 -22.65
CA ASP A 110 16.04 -5.98 -24.08
C ASP A 110 17.47 -5.49 -24.39
N GLY A 111 18.26 -5.21 -23.35
CA GLY A 111 19.66 -4.75 -23.44
C GLY A 111 19.86 -3.25 -23.58
N GLN A 112 18.80 -2.44 -23.69
CA GLN A 112 18.91 -0.98 -23.71
C GLN A 112 19.32 -0.43 -22.33
N THR A 113 19.84 0.80 -22.28
CA THR A 113 20.27 1.41 -21.01
C THR A 113 19.07 2.00 -20.26
N VAL A 114 18.98 1.76 -18.96
CA VAL A 114 18.06 2.47 -18.06
C VAL A 114 18.56 3.89 -17.88
N THR A 115 17.72 4.87 -18.10
CA THR A 115 18.08 6.30 -18.07
C THR A 115 17.32 7.06 -16.99
N ALA A 116 17.81 8.24 -16.63
CA ALA A 116 17.09 9.17 -15.77
C ALA A 116 15.75 9.61 -16.39
N GLY A 117 15.64 9.63 -17.71
CA GLY A 117 14.40 9.91 -18.42
C GLY A 117 13.30 8.88 -18.16
N ASP A 118 13.65 7.62 -17.93
CA ASP A 118 12.69 6.55 -17.62
C ASP A 118 12.06 6.78 -16.22
N PHE A 119 12.84 7.29 -15.25
CA PHE A 119 12.33 7.71 -13.95
C PHE A 119 11.45 8.97 -14.04
N VAL A 120 11.88 10.00 -14.80
CA VAL A 120 11.07 11.20 -15.03
C VAL A 120 9.71 10.83 -15.62
N TYR A 121 9.69 9.98 -16.64
CA TYR A 121 8.47 9.50 -17.26
C TYR A 121 7.56 8.76 -16.26
N ALA A 122 8.14 7.83 -15.49
CA ALA A 122 7.38 7.04 -14.51
C ALA A 122 6.76 7.92 -13.41
N TRP A 123 7.54 8.85 -12.83
CA TRP A 123 7.06 9.73 -11.77
C TRP A 123 6.02 10.75 -12.27
N GLN A 124 6.22 11.32 -13.46
CA GLN A 124 5.22 12.19 -14.09
C GLN A 124 3.91 11.42 -14.36
N ARG A 125 4.02 10.16 -14.81
CA ARG A 125 2.86 9.29 -15.02
C ARG A 125 2.16 8.96 -13.71
N LEU A 126 2.90 8.72 -12.62
CA LEU A 126 2.34 8.46 -11.28
C LEU A 126 1.55 9.67 -10.76
N ALA A 127 2.08 10.89 -10.95
CA ALA A 127 1.44 12.13 -10.52
C ALA A 127 0.26 12.55 -11.41
N ASP A 128 0.17 12.05 -12.66
CA ASP A 128 -0.86 12.46 -13.64
C ASP A 128 -2.27 12.06 -13.18
N PRO A 129 -3.21 13.00 -12.97
CA PRO A 129 -4.58 12.68 -12.56
C PRO A 129 -5.32 11.75 -13.52
N VAL A 130 -4.97 11.77 -14.82
CA VAL A 130 -5.59 10.91 -15.84
C VAL A 130 -5.30 9.42 -15.60
N THR A 131 -4.21 9.09 -14.93
CA THR A 131 -3.87 7.69 -14.63
C THR A 131 -4.70 7.10 -13.51
N ASN A 132 -5.30 7.96 -12.69
CA ASN A 132 -6.10 7.57 -11.53
C ASN A 132 -5.38 6.56 -10.61
N SER A 133 -4.08 6.81 -10.34
CA SER A 133 -3.26 5.92 -9.52
C SER A 133 -3.63 6.02 -8.04
N PRO A 134 -3.87 4.90 -7.34
CA PRO A 134 -4.07 4.88 -5.89
C PRO A 134 -2.80 5.28 -5.12
N SER A 135 -1.63 5.17 -5.75
CA SER A 135 -0.33 5.48 -5.14
C SER A 135 0.18 6.90 -5.47
N ALA A 136 -0.65 7.76 -6.10
CA ALA A 136 -0.21 9.09 -6.53
C ALA A 136 0.30 9.94 -5.37
N SER A 137 -0.35 9.88 -4.20
CA SER A 137 0.01 10.62 -2.99
C SER A 137 1.40 10.31 -2.43
N LEU A 138 2.02 9.20 -2.85
CA LEU A 138 3.43 8.89 -2.56
C LEU A 138 4.37 10.03 -2.99
N LEU A 139 3.99 10.79 -4.02
CA LEU A 139 4.74 11.94 -4.49
C LEU A 139 4.32 13.28 -3.84
N SER A 140 3.48 13.28 -2.80
CA SER A 140 2.97 14.51 -2.15
C SER A 140 4.06 15.43 -1.60
N ALA A 141 5.20 14.87 -1.19
CA ALA A 141 6.36 15.64 -0.75
C ALA A 141 7.16 16.26 -1.91
N VAL A 142 6.92 15.85 -3.16
CA VAL A 142 7.65 16.37 -4.34
C VAL A 142 7.06 17.72 -4.73
N ALA A 143 7.92 18.72 -4.90
CA ALA A 143 7.48 20.06 -5.31
C ALA A 143 6.75 20.02 -6.66
N GLY A 144 5.65 20.73 -6.75
CA GLY A 144 4.78 20.76 -7.94
C GLY A 144 3.76 19.63 -8.01
N TYR A 145 3.73 18.69 -7.08
CA TYR A 145 2.75 17.60 -7.07
C TYR A 145 1.29 18.11 -7.06
N ASP A 146 0.93 18.97 -6.11
CA ASP A 146 -0.43 19.51 -6.00
C ASP A 146 -0.84 20.29 -7.27
N GLU A 147 0.14 20.97 -7.91
CA GLU A 147 -0.10 21.69 -9.18
C GLU A 147 -0.36 20.72 -10.34
N VAL A 148 0.32 19.58 -10.40
CA VAL A 148 0.06 18.51 -11.38
C VAL A 148 -1.34 17.96 -11.16
N ARG A 149 -1.65 17.57 -9.93
CA ARG A 149 -2.96 16.96 -9.60
C ARG A 149 -4.14 17.88 -9.94
N SER A 150 -4.00 19.19 -9.72
CA SER A 150 -5.06 20.17 -9.98
C SER A 150 -5.15 20.62 -11.44
N SER A 151 -4.03 20.66 -12.18
CA SER A 151 -3.97 21.18 -13.55
C SER A 151 -3.88 20.12 -14.66
N GLY A 152 -3.43 18.91 -14.35
CA GLY A 152 -3.06 17.88 -15.32
C GLY A 152 -1.76 18.15 -16.08
N ASP A 153 -1.01 19.20 -15.73
CA ASP A 153 0.27 19.53 -16.38
C ASP A 153 1.43 18.84 -15.67
N VAL A 154 1.76 17.62 -16.09
CA VAL A 154 2.83 16.79 -15.52
C VAL A 154 4.21 17.45 -15.53
N SER A 155 4.41 18.49 -16.38
CA SER A 155 5.68 19.23 -16.44
C SER A 155 5.94 20.10 -15.21
N LYS A 156 4.93 20.30 -14.35
CA LYS A 156 5.05 21.04 -13.08
C LYS A 156 5.79 20.23 -12.00
N LEU A 157 5.73 18.90 -12.06
CA LEU A 157 6.44 18.05 -11.11
C LEU A 157 7.94 18.33 -11.18
N GLN A 158 8.54 18.66 -10.04
CA GLN A 158 9.95 19.04 -9.98
C GLN A 158 10.86 17.80 -9.99
N VAL A 159 10.80 17.07 -11.09
CA VAL A 159 11.69 15.96 -11.44
C VAL A 159 12.34 16.23 -12.79
N SER A 160 13.62 15.89 -12.93
CA SER A 160 14.33 16.13 -14.18
C SER A 160 15.46 15.14 -14.40
N ALA A 161 15.91 15.03 -15.66
CA ALA A 161 17.09 14.27 -16.06
C ALA A 161 18.20 15.23 -16.49
N GLU A 162 19.32 15.21 -15.76
CA GLU A 162 20.54 15.92 -16.16
C GLU A 162 21.48 14.98 -16.93
N GLY A 163 21.24 14.84 -18.24
CA GLY A 163 21.84 13.81 -19.07
C GLY A 163 21.20 12.43 -18.86
N GLU A 164 21.88 11.37 -19.27
CA GLU A 164 21.30 10.01 -19.26
C GLU A 164 21.27 9.36 -17.87
N LEU A 165 22.20 9.70 -16.97
CA LEU A 165 22.44 8.96 -15.73
C LEU A 165 22.35 9.82 -14.46
N THR A 166 21.70 10.97 -14.53
CA THR A 166 21.50 11.82 -13.36
C THR A 166 20.02 12.19 -13.24
N PHE A 167 19.33 11.65 -12.24
CA PHE A 167 17.96 11.97 -11.91
C PHE A 167 17.93 12.96 -10.74
N VAL A 168 17.19 14.04 -10.89
CA VAL A 168 17.07 15.11 -9.89
C VAL A 168 15.63 15.26 -9.49
N VAL A 169 15.39 15.36 -8.18
CA VAL A 169 14.05 15.62 -7.61
C VAL A 169 14.16 16.67 -6.52
N THR A 170 13.20 17.61 -6.50
CA THR A 170 13.10 18.62 -5.45
C THR A 170 11.86 18.38 -4.60
N LEU A 171 12.04 18.31 -3.29
CA LEU A 171 10.98 18.15 -2.30
C LEU A 171 10.59 19.52 -1.72
N LEU A 172 9.34 19.63 -1.27
CA LEU A 172 8.81 20.82 -0.58
C LEU A 172 9.55 21.15 0.72
N GLY A 173 10.21 20.15 1.33
CA GLY A 173 10.96 20.27 2.58
C GLY A 173 11.65 18.95 2.92
N LYS A 174 12.09 18.80 4.18
CA LYS A 174 12.59 17.51 4.67
C LYS A 174 11.45 16.50 4.72
N CYS A 175 11.73 15.29 4.24
CA CYS A 175 10.80 14.18 4.27
C CYS A 175 11.56 12.93 4.74
N GLY A 176 11.28 12.46 5.96
CA GLY A 176 12.02 11.37 6.60
C GLY A 176 11.86 10.04 5.86
N TRP A 177 10.67 9.78 5.33
CA TRP A 177 10.32 8.54 4.62
C TRP A 177 10.67 8.55 3.11
N PHE A 178 11.17 9.69 2.56
CA PHE A 178 11.40 9.81 1.11
C PHE A 178 12.34 8.73 0.55
N LEU A 179 13.48 8.49 1.19
CA LEU A 179 14.46 7.52 0.70
C LEU A 179 14.02 6.08 0.95
N GLU A 180 13.42 5.80 2.10
CA GLU A 180 13.07 4.44 2.53
C GLU A 180 11.76 3.94 1.92
N ASP A 181 10.83 4.85 1.64
CA ASP A 181 9.53 4.46 1.09
C ASP A 181 9.38 4.93 -0.37
N VAL A 182 9.52 6.24 -0.70
CA VAL A 182 9.33 6.68 -2.10
C VAL A 182 10.37 6.09 -3.05
N CYS A 183 11.66 6.11 -2.67
CA CYS A 183 12.72 5.63 -3.57
C CYS A 183 12.86 4.11 -3.66
N THR A 184 12.07 3.36 -2.89
CA THR A 184 12.03 1.88 -2.92
C THR A 184 10.68 1.33 -3.37
N ASP A 185 9.67 2.18 -3.49
CA ASP A 185 8.29 1.79 -3.79
C ASP A 185 8.11 1.24 -5.21
N PRO A 186 7.30 0.19 -5.40
CA PRO A 186 6.96 -0.30 -6.74
C PRO A 186 6.41 0.77 -7.67
N ALA A 187 5.53 1.67 -7.19
CA ALA A 187 4.88 2.69 -8.01
C ALA A 187 5.84 3.75 -8.57
N THR A 188 7.01 3.93 -7.98
CA THR A 188 8.04 4.90 -8.43
C THR A 188 9.16 4.26 -9.25
N MET A 189 9.06 2.98 -9.57
CA MET A 189 10.00 2.28 -10.43
C MET A 189 10.03 2.83 -11.85
N PRO A 190 11.16 2.78 -12.56
CA PRO A 190 11.27 3.33 -13.91
C PRO A 190 10.44 2.54 -14.91
N LEU A 191 9.97 3.18 -15.96
CA LEU A 191 9.17 2.57 -17.01
C LEU A 191 9.69 2.94 -18.41
N ARG A 192 9.62 1.97 -19.32
CA ARG A 192 9.92 2.15 -20.75
C ARG A 192 8.67 2.67 -21.47
N GLN A 193 8.67 3.98 -21.80
CA GLN A 193 7.56 4.63 -22.47
C GLN A 193 7.18 3.98 -23.80
N ASP A 194 8.16 3.62 -24.62
CA ASP A 194 7.96 2.98 -25.93
C ASP A 194 7.32 1.60 -25.82
N ASN A 195 7.79 0.76 -24.87
CA ASN A 195 7.19 -0.55 -24.60
C ASN A 195 5.75 -0.41 -24.11
N LEU A 196 5.50 0.49 -23.14
CA LEU A 196 4.16 0.75 -22.61
C LEU A 196 3.19 1.19 -23.72
N GLN A 197 3.61 2.10 -24.60
CA GLN A 197 2.77 2.55 -25.71
C GLN A 197 2.44 1.42 -26.68
N THR A 198 3.44 0.61 -27.07
CA THR A 198 3.23 -0.55 -27.94
C THR A 198 2.23 -1.52 -27.32
N LEU A 199 2.41 -1.88 -26.04
CA LEU A 199 1.51 -2.82 -25.34
C LEU A 199 0.09 -2.26 -25.15
N LYS A 200 -0.05 -0.93 -24.95
CA LYS A 200 -1.38 -0.29 -24.95
C LYS A 200 -2.09 -0.42 -26.28
N GLU A 201 -1.40 -0.16 -27.39
CA GLU A 201 -1.97 -0.31 -28.73
C GLU A 201 -2.39 -1.76 -29.01
N GLU A 202 -1.53 -2.73 -28.64
CA GLU A 202 -1.81 -4.15 -28.78
C GLU A 202 -3.02 -4.58 -27.92
N ALA A 203 -3.11 -4.17 -26.66
CA ALA A 203 -4.24 -4.46 -25.79
C ALA A 203 -5.58 -3.93 -26.35
N ILE A 204 -5.59 -2.71 -26.91
CA ILE A 204 -6.77 -2.14 -27.57
C ILE A 204 -7.19 -3.03 -28.76
N GLN A 205 -6.24 -3.50 -29.58
CA GLN A 205 -6.56 -4.36 -30.72
C GLN A 205 -7.06 -5.74 -30.28
N GLU A 206 -6.48 -6.33 -29.23
CA GLU A 206 -6.92 -7.60 -28.66
C GLU A 206 -8.35 -7.49 -28.10
N ASN A 207 -8.67 -6.39 -27.40
CA ASN A 207 -10.02 -6.13 -26.87
C ASN A 207 -11.07 -5.96 -28.00
N LEU A 208 -10.74 -5.20 -29.04
CA LEU A 208 -11.63 -5.07 -30.19
C LEU A 208 -11.90 -6.43 -30.87
N GLN A 209 -10.88 -7.28 -30.99
CA GLN A 209 -11.05 -8.62 -31.55
C GLN A 209 -11.88 -9.53 -30.62
N ALA A 210 -11.78 -9.38 -29.28
CA ALA A 210 -12.63 -10.10 -28.34
C ALA A 210 -14.09 -9.66 -28.49
N GLU A 211 -14.35 -8.36 -28.58
CA GLU A 211 -15.70 -7.83 -28.82
C GLU A 211 -16.32 -8.32 -30.15
N GLU A 212 -15.52 -8.40 -31.21
CA GLU A 212 -15.99 -8.97 -32.51
C GLU A 212 -16.39 -10.45 -32.37
N ARG A 213 -15.83 -11.19 -31.40
CA ARG A 213 -16.22 -12.59 -31.09
C ARG A 213 -17.37 -12.65 -30.08
N GLY A 214 -17.87 -11.51 -29.57
CA GLY A 214 -18.91 -11.44 -28.54
C GLY A 214 -18.39 -11.72 -27.13
N GLU A 215 -17.09 -11.56 -26.91
CA GLU A 215 -16.40 -11.68 -25.63
C GLU A 215 -16.16 -10.28 -25.05
N THR A 216 -16.05 -10.15 -23.72
CA THR A 216 -15.66 -8.89 -23.10
C THR A 216 -14.13 -8.73 -23.16
N GLY A 217 -13.65 -7.65 -23.77
CA GLY A 217 -12.23 -7.31 -23.78
C GLY A 217 -11.80 -6.72 -22.44
N THR A 218 -10.90 -7.40 -21.73
CA THR A 218 -10.41 -7.00 -20.40
C THR A 218 -8.90 -6.77 -20.36
N ARG A 219 -8.22 -6.86 -21.51
CA ARG A 219 -6.75 -6.68 -21.58
C ARG A 219 -6.36 -5.24 -21.33
N ASN A 220 -5.39 -5.05 -20.44
CA ASN A 220 -4.61 -3.82 -20.33
C ASN A 220 -3.15 -4.07 -20.75
N TRP A 221 -2.35 -3.03 -20.85
CA TRP A 221 -0.97 -3.11 -21.32
C TRP A 221 -0.07 -3.99 -20.43
N ALA A 222 -0.42 -4.12 -19.16
CA ALA A 222 0.34 -4.84 -18.13
C ALA A 222 -0.37 -6.10 -17.64
N SER A 223 -1.35 -6.63 -18.38
CA SER A 223 -2.08 -7.87 -18.00
C SER A 223 -1.20 -9.11 -18.04
N ASP A 224 -0.09 -9.10 -18.79
CA ASP A 224 0.81 -10.24 -18.89
C ASP A 224 2.26 -9.79 -18.64
N PRO A 225 2.84 -10.13 -17.46
CA PRO A 225 4.18 -9.70 -17.11
C PRO A 225 5.27 -10.28 -18.03
N ALA A 226 4.99 -11.39 -18.74
CA ALA A 226 5.94 -11.96 -19.69
C ALA A 226 6.20 -11.08 -20.94
N ARG A 227 5.35 -10.06 -21.16
CA ARG A 227 5.50 -9.11 -22.30
C ARG A 227 6.20 -7.81 -21.92
N LEU A 228 6.44 -7.59 -20.62
CA LEU A 228 7.03 -6.35 -20.12
C LEU A 228 8.54 -6.30 -20.35
N VAL A 229 9.03 -5.13 -20.77
CA VAL A 229 10.45 -4.82 -20.73
C VAL A 229 10.79 -4.29 -19.35
N THR A 230 11.61 -5.04 -18.62
CA THR A 230 11.86 -4.84 -17.19
C THR A 230 13.36 -4.64 -16.92
N ASN A 231 13.72 -4.06 -15.77
CA ASN A 231 15.10 -3.77 -15.38
C ASN A 231 15.52 -4.44 -14.07
N GLY A 232 14.66 -5.30 -13.54
CA GLY A 232 14.84 -5.92 -12.24
C GLY A 232 15.66 -7.21 -12.27
N PRO A 233 15.75 -7.85 -11.09
CA PRO A 233 16.54 -9.06 -10.89
C PRO A 233 16.01 -10.30 -11.63
N TYR A 234 14.73 -10.29 -12.05
CA TYR A 234 14.10 -11.40 -12.76
C TYR A 234 13.39 -10.92 -14.04
N THR A 235 13.15 -11.86 -14.94
CA THR A 235 12.29 -11.72 -16.12
C THR A 235 11.18 -12.75 -16.06
N ALA A 236 9.99 -12.39 -16.54
CA ALA A 236 8.81 -13.25 -16.50
C ALA A 236 8.65 -14.11 -17.76
N SER A 237 8.09 -15.29 -17.59
CA SER A 237 7.61 -16.18 -18.66
C SER A 237 6.37 -16.94 -18.20
N ARG A 238 5.63 -17.56 -19.14
CA ARG A 238 4.55 -18.48 -18.81
C ARG A 238 5.01 -19.91 -19.03
N GLY A 239 4.72 -20.79 -18.08
CA GLY A 239 4.94 -22.21 -18.19
C GLY A 239 3.90 -22.91 -19.09
N GLU A 240 4.02 -24.23 -19.23
CA GLU A 240 3.15 -25.03 -20.12
C GLU A 240 1.68 -25.05 -19.66
N GLU A 241 1.44 -24.95 -18.34
CA GLU A 241 0.11 -24.91 -17.72
C GLU A 241 -0.40 -23.49 -17.47
N GLY A 242 0.39 -22.45 -17.91
CA GLY A 242 0.04 -21.05 -17.75
C GLY A 242 0.58 -20.40 -16.47
N GLU A 243 1.26 -21.16 -15.62
CA GLU A 243 1.86 -20.65 -14.39
C GLU A 243 2.87 -19.51 -14.67
N LEU A 244 2.94 -18.52 -13.80
CA LEU A 244 3.90 -17.44 -13.89
C LEU A 244 5.25 -17.90 -13.33
N ILE A 245 6.28 -17.81 -14.18
CA ILE A 245 7.66 -18.17 -13.83
C ILE A 245 8.54 -16.93 -13.96
N LEU A 246 9.23 -16.59 -12.87
CA LEU A 246 10.26 -15.56 -12.88
C LEU A 246 11.64 -16.24 -12.85
N THR A 247 12.46 -15.97 -13.85
CA THR A 247 13.84 -16.50 -13.96
C THR A 247 14.83 -15.36 -13.79
N ARG A 248 15.96 -15.63 -13.12
CA ARG A 248 17.00 -14.61 -12.88
C ARG A 248 17.43 -13.95 -14.17
N SER A 249 17.45 -12.62 -14.19
CA SER A 249 17.77 -11.83 -15.37
C SER A 249 19.27 -11.83 -15.68
N GLU A 250 19.63 -12.11 -16.92
CA GLU A 250 21.02 -12.06 -17.41
C GLU A 250 21.54 -10.61 -17.57
N THR A 251 20.65 -9.64 -17.71
CA THR A 251 20.98 -8.22 -17.92
C THR A 251 21.09 -7.43 -16.61
N TYR A 252 20.64 -8.01 -15.50
CA TYR A 252 20.63 -7.34 -14.21
C TYR A 252 22.04 -7.18 -13.61
N VAL A 253 22.39 -5.95 -13.25
CA VAL A 253 23.75 -5.60 -12.77
C VAL A 253 23.85 -5.45 -11.24
N GLY A 254 22.75 -5.56 -10.52
CA GLY A 254 22.68 -5.32 -9.07
C GLY A 254 23.21 -6.45 -8.19
N GLY A 255 23.41 -7.65 -8.77
CA GLY A 255 23.75 -8.87 -8.04
C GLY A 255 22.55 -9.37 -7.20
N VAL A 256 22.13 -10.61 -7.40
CA VAL A 256 21.07 -11.29 -6.65
C VAL A 256 21.67 -12.50 -5.96
N SER A 257 21.42 -12.64 -4.67
CA SER A 257 21.79 -13.84 -3.90
C SER A 257 20.65 -14.85 -3.77
N GLY A 258 19.44 -14.45 -4.20
CA GLY A 258 18.22 -15.25 -4.09
C GLY A 258 18.11 -16.40 -5.11
N PRO A 259 16.92 -17.00 -5.23
CA PRO A 259 16.65 -18.14 -6.10
C PRO A 259 16.98 -17.88 -7.57
N GLU A 260 17.26 -18.95 -8.31
CA GLU A 260 17.38 -18.89 -9.77
C GLU A 260 16.02 -18.73 -10.45
N GLU A 261 14.99 -19.33 -9.84
CA GLU A 261 13.65 -19.35 -10.37
C GLU A 261 12.62 -19.23 -9.24
N LEU A 262 11.56 -18.41 -9.48
CA LEU A 262 10.37 -18.30 -8.66
C LEU A 262 9.18 -18.76 -9.49
N ARG A 263 8.40 -19.74 -9.00
CA ARG A 263 7.16 -20.23 -9.62
C ARG A 263 5.98 -19.81 -8.79
N PHE A 264 5.10 -19.01 -9.35
CA PHE A 264 3.89 -18.53 -8.70
C PHE A 264 2.73 -19.50 -8.99
N LEU A 265 2.17 -20.04 -7.92
CA LEU A 265 0.95 -20.85 -7.92
C LEU A 265 -0.16 -20.00 -7.36
N PHE A 266 -1.00 -19.44 -8.23
CA PHE A 266 -2.12 -18.61 -7.82
C PHE A 266 -3.36 -19.45 -7.52
N HIS A 267 -4.12 -19.03 -6.50
CA HIS A 267 -5.29 -19.76 -6.01
C HIS A 267 -6.47 -18.80 -5.79
N ASP A 268 -7.69 -19.35 -5.92
CA ASP A 268 -8.91 -18.56 -5.75
C ASP A 268 -9.24 -18.25 -4.28
N SER A 269 -8.58 -18.93 -3.33
CA SER A 269 -8.76 -18.69 -1.89
C SER A 269 -7.50 -18.98 -1.07
N ALA A 270 -7.42 -18.41 0.13
CA ALA A 270 -6.35 -18.68 1.09
C ALA A 270 -6.31 -20.13 1.54
N GLU A 271 -7.48 -20.79 1.65
CA GLU A 271 -7.58 -22.22 1.98
C GLU A 271 -6.95 -23.09 0.89
N ALA A 272 -7.23 -22.81 -0.38
CA ALA A 272 -6.62 -23.54 -1.50
C ALA A 272 -5.11 -23.33 -1.57
N ALA A 273 -4.64 -22.09 -1.31
CA ALA A 273 -3.21 -21.78 -1.23
C ALA A 273 -2.53 -22.55 -0.08
N TRP A 274 -3.19 -22.62 1.07
CA TRP A 274 -2.71 -23.37 2.23
C TRP A 274 -2.68 -24.87 2.01
N GLU A 275 -3.71 -25.43 1.35
CA GLU A 275 -3.75 -26.87 1.02
C GLU A 275 -2.57 -27.29 0.14
N ALA A 276 -2.22 -26.48 -0.88
CA ALA A 276 -1.06 -26.72 -1.74
C ALA A 276 0.26 -26.69 -0.93
N TYR A 277 0.41 -25.72 -0.03
CA TYR A 277 1.58 -25.64 0.88
C TYR A 277 1.64 -26.84 1.83
N ALA A 278 0.55 -27.19 2.49
CA ALA A 278 0.47 -28.31 3.41
C ALA A 278 0.73 -29.68 2.74
N ALA A 279 0.37 -29.80 1.44
CA ALA A 279 0.67 -30.96 0.61
C ALA A 279 2.16 -31.03 0.18
N GLY A 280 2.96 -29.97 0.43
CA GLY A 280 4.36 -29.87 0.00
C GLY A 280 4.52 -29.51 -1.48
N GLU A 281 3.47 -29.00 -2.11
CA GLU A 281 3.49 -28.52 -3.50
C GLU A 281 4.11 -27.13 -3.61
N ALA A 282 4.12 -26.35 -2.52
CA ALA A 282 4.72 -25.03 -2.41
C ALA A 282 5.75 -24.96 -1.27
N ASP A 283 6.67 -24.01 -1.36
CA ASP A 283 7.74 -23.73 -0.39
C ASP A 283 7.41 -22.51 0.49
N PHE A 284 6.41 -21.75 0.07
CA PHE A 284 5.92 -20.52 0.72
C PHE A 284 4.41 -20.38 0.47
N VAL A 285 3.69 -19.77 1.40
CA VAL A 285 2.27 -19.46 1.27
C VAL A 285 1.92 -18.10 1.88
N SER A 286 1.10 -17.33 1.16
CA SER A 286 0.48 -16.09 1.61
C SER A 286 -0.73 -15.76 0.68
N PRO A 287 -1.87 -15.29 1.24
CA PRO A 287 -2.17 -15.17 2.67
C PRO A 287 -2.46 -16.53 3.33
N LEU A 288 -2.30 -16.60 4.65
CA LEU A 288 -2.79 -17.75 5.42
C LEU A 288 -4.32 -17.69 5.56
N PRO A 289 -5.00 -18.86 5.71
CA PRO A 289 -6.40 -18.90 6.09
C PRO A 289 -6.67 -18.12 7.39
N ARG A 290 -7.91 -17.65 7.54
CA ARG A 290 -8.32 -16.83 8.70
C ARG A 290 -7.90 -17.42 10.04
N ALA A 291 -8.17 -18.71 10.28
CA ALA A 291 -7.85 -19.36 11.55
C ALA A 291 -6.34 -19.38 11.88
N GLU A 292 -5.49 -19.55 10.86
CA GLU A 292 -4.03 -19.55 11.03
C GLU A 292 -3.52 -18.11 11.23
N THR A 293 -4.07 -17.14 10.53
CA THR A 293 -3.74 -15.71 10.71
C THR A 293 -4.18 -15.21 12.11
N GLU A 294 -5.38 -15.61 12.59
CA GLU A 294 -5.84 -15.29 13.95
C GLU A 294 -4.86 -15.83 15.01
N ALA A 295 -4.36 -17.06 14.83
CA ALA A 295 -3.42 -17.66 15.76
C ALA A 295 -2.06 -16.91 15.81
N GLU A 296 -1.59 -16.37 14.69
CA GLU A 296 -0.39 -15.52 14.65
C GLU A 296 -0.65 -14.13 15.26
N ALA A 297 -1.82 -13.54 14.96
CA ALA A 297 -2.23 -12.23 15.47
C ALA A 297 -2.43 -12.19 17.00
N GLU A 298 -2.80 -13.31 17.65
CA GLU A 298 -2.84 -13.42 19.12
C GLU A 298 -1.49 -13.15 19.78
N GLY A 299 -0.38 -13.40 19.06
CA GLY A 299 0.98 -13.18 19.55
C GLY A 299 1.46 -11.74 19.40
N ASP A 300 1.23 -11.14 18.23
CA ASP A 300 1.68 -9.80 17.90
C ASP A 300 0.89 -9.23 16.70
N TRP A 301 -0.15 -8.47 16.99
CA TRP A 301 -0.99 -7.87 15.93
C TRP A 301 -0.17 -6.97 14.99
N ALA A 302 0.76 -6.17 15.50
CA ALA A 302 1.55 -5.25 14.69
C ALA A 302 2.41 -5.98 13.64
N ALA A 303 2.82 -7.22 13.93
CA ALA A 303 3.62 -8.02 13.00
C ALA A 303 2.82 -8.58 11.81
N VAL A 304 1.50 -8.70 11.94
CA VAL A 304 0.60 -9.25 10.91
C VAL A 304 -0.32 -8.18 10.30
N ALA A 305 -0.41 -7.00 10.91
CA ALA A 305 -1.22 -5.89 10.41
C ALA A 305 -0.79 -5.50 8.99
N GLN A 306 -1.77 -5.07 8.21
CA GLN A 306 -1.53 -4.42 6.93
C GLN A 306 -1.55 -2.90 7.11
N LEU A 307 -0.80 -2.20 6.29
CA LEU A 307 -0.76 -0.73 6.26
C LEU A 307 -2.03 -0.19 5.57
N GLN A 308 -3.18 -0.52 6.16
CA GLN A 308 -4.51 -0.24 5.59
C GLN A 308 -5.56 -0.11 6.69
N THR A 309 -6.50 0.81 6.47
CA THR A 309 -7.67 1.00 7.32
C THR A 309 -8.90 1.10 6.43
N THR A 310 -9.89 0.23 6.64
CA THR A 310 -11.21 0.37 6.01
C THR A 310 -11.94 1.53 6.68
N VAL A 311 -12.43 2.48 5.88
CA VAL A 311 -13.01 3.73 6.37
C VAL A 311 -14.33 4.08 5.69
N LEU A 312 -15.13 4.90 6.37
CA LEU A 312 -16.19 5.68 5.74
C LEU A 312 -15.72 7.12 5.58
N LEU A 313 -15.93 7.70 4.41
CA LEU A 313 -15.80 9.12 4.17
C LEU A 313 -17.16 9.80 4.22
N PHE A 314 -17.21 11.00 4.79
CA PHE A 314 -18.36 11.90 4.70
C PHE A 314 -18.00 13.11 3.85
N HIS A 315 -18.79 13.42 2.82
CA HIS A 315 -18.58 14.61 2.01
C HIS A 315 -18.93 15.87 2.81
N THR A 316 -17.93 16.52 3.42
CA THR A 316 -18.13 17.61 4.38
C THR A 316 -18.60 18.92 3.74
N GLN A 317 -18.36 19.11 2.44
CA GLN A 317 -18.83 20.25 1.66
C GLN A 317 -20.19 20.03 1.01
N GLY A 318 -20.74 18.80 1.14
CA GLY A 318 -22.07 18.44 0.63
C GLY A 318 -23.21 19.01 1.48
N GLU A 319 -24.44 18.88 0.99
CA GLU A 319 -25.63 19.40 1.67
C GLU A 319 -26.05 18.56 2.89
N ILE A 320 -25.61 17.29 2.98
CA ILE A 320 -26.10 16.33 3.97
C ILE A 320 -25.21 16.26 5.22
N PHE A 321 -23.89 16.30 5.04
CA PHE A 321 -22.92 16.12 6.14
C PHE A 321 -21.99 17.34 6.40
N PRO A 322 -22.45 18.61 6.31
CA PRO A 322 -21.62 19.76 6.64
C PRO A 322 -21.30 19.85 8.15
N ASP A 323 -22.11 19.24 8.97
CA ASP A 323 -22.17 19.37 10.41
C ASP A 323 -21.50 18.16 11.08
N VAL A 324 -20.55 18.42 11.99
CA VAL A 324 -19.78 17.39 12.70
C VAL A 324 -20.67 16.47 13.55
N GLN A 325 -21.77 16.99 14.13
CA GLN A 325 -22.67 16.19 14.95
C GLN A 325 -23.36 15.10 14.12
N SER A 326 -23.77 15.39 12.89
CA SER A 326 -24.36 14.39 12.00
C SER A 326 -23.35 13.28 11.65
N ARG A 327 -22.10 13.63 11.35
CA ARG A 327 -21.05 12.65 11.05
C ARG A 327 -20.72 11.76 12.26
N LYS A 328 -20.53 12.39 13.43
CA LYS A 328 -20.32 11.66 14.70
C LYS A 328 -21.50 10.74 15.03
N ALA A 329 -22.74 11.16 14.81
CA ALA A 329 -23.90 10.32 15.05
C ALA A 329 -23.88 9.05 14.20
N PHE A 330 -23.53 9.16 12.91
CA PHE A 330 -23.39 8.00 12.03
C PHE A 330 -22.24 7.09 12.47
N SER A 331 -21.08 7.66 12.83
CA SER A 331 -19.91 6.89 13.29
C SER A 331 -20.17 6.13 14.60
N LEU A 332 -20.77 6.79 15.61
CA LEU A 332 -21.08 6.18 16.92
C LEU A 332 -22.09 5.04 16.82
N ALA A 333 -22.98 5.08 15.83
CA ALA A 333 -24.00 4.05 15.65
C ALA A 333 -23.46 2.77 15.01
N ILE A 334 -22.20 2.73 14.57
CA ILE A 334 -21.60 1.57 13.90
C ILE A 334 -21.19 0.52 14.91
N ASP A 335 -21.67 -0.72 14.73
CA ASP A 335 -21.12 -1.90 15.40
C ASP A 335 -19.96 -2.46 14.54
N ARG A 336 -18.73 -2.05 14.87
CA ARG A 336 -17.53 -2.41 14.12
C ARG A 336 -17.20 -3.91 14.21
N GLN A 337 -17.62 -4.58 15.29
CA GLN A 337 -17.40 -6.02 15.42
C GLN A 337 -18.24 -6.80 14.40
N VAL A 338 -19.48 -6.38 14.16
CA VAL A 338 -20.32 -6.98 13.12
C VAL A 338 -19.68 -6.85 11.74
N LEU A 339 -19.01 -5.73 11.45
CA LEU A 339 -18.31 -5.54 10.18
C LEU A 339 -17.07 -6.45 10.08
N SER A 340 -16.32 -6.59 11.16
CA SER A 340 -15.16 -7.49 11.21
C SER A 340 -15.53 -8.96 10.91
N ASP A 341 -16.71 -9.39 11.32
CA ASP A 341 -17.20 -10.74 11.07
C ASP A 341 -17.57 -11.00 9.59
N LEU A 342 -17.67 -9.93 8.77
CA LEU A 342 -18.02 -10.01 7.34
C LEU A 342 -16.81 -10.06 6.42
N THR A 343 -15.60 -9.78 6.93
CA THR A 343 -14.39 -9.71 6.09
C THR A 343 -13.80 -11.09 5.78
N ALA A 344 -13.26 -11.25 4.59
CA ALA A 344 -12.58 -12.47 4.17
C ALA A 344 -11.22 -12.64 4.88
N LEU A 345 -10.49 -11.55 5.08
CA LEU A 345 -9.24 -11.53 5.84
C LEU A 345 -9.52 -11.34 7.33
N VAL A 346 -8.53 -11.64 8.16
CA VAL A 346 -8.59 -11.31 9.58
C VAL A 346 -8.64 -9.80 9.75
N SER A 347 -9.61 -9.33 10.51
CA SER A 347 -9.76 -7.93 10.82
C SER A 347 -10.17 -7.73 12.27
N ARG A 348 -10.03 -6.52 12.76
CA ARG A 348 -10.53 -6.11 14.07
C ARG A 348 -11.10 -4.70 13.99
N PRO A 349 -12.03 -4.33 14.89
CA PRO A 349 -12.48 -2.95 15.02
C PRO A 349 -11.31 -1.98 15.09
N ALA A 350 -11.34 -0.92 14.27
CA ALA A 350 -10.37 0.14 14.35
C ALA A 350 -10.58 0.95 15.65
N ASP A 351 -9.48 1.34 16.28
CA ASP A 351 -9.40 2.20 17.45
C ASP A 351 -8.73 3.56 17.14
N GLY A 352 -8.43 3.82 15.86
CA GLY A 352 -7.92 5.07 15.29
C GLY A 352 -7.90 5.01 13.77
N LEU A 353 -7.24 5.99 13.12
CA LEU A 353 -7.07 6.01 11.67
C LEU A 353 -5.79 5.30 11.22
N VAL A 354 -4.68 5.57 11.90
CA VAL A 354 -3.38 4.95 11.62
C VAL A 354 -3.38 3.53 12.19
N PRO A 355 -3.12 2.48 11.37
CA PRO A 355 -3.16 1.10 11.84
C PRO A 355 -1.94 0.72 12.68
N TYR A 356 -1.97 -0.50 13.25
CA TYR A 356 -0.81 -1.11 13.88
C TYR A 356 0.31 -1.38 12.88
N GLY A 357 1.55 -1.48 13.37
CA GLY A 357 2.75 -1.73 12.56
C GLY A 357 3.43 -0.45 12.07
N VAL A 358 2.83 0.72 12.24
CA VAL A 358 3.46 2.01 11.95
C VAL A 358 4.36 2.42 13.12
N PRO A 359 5.66 2.73 12.89
CA PRO A 359 6.57 3.08 13.96
C PRO A 359 6.28 4.47 14.54
N ASP A 360 6.49 4.59 15.84
CA ASP A 360 6.50 5.82 16.64
C ASP A 360 7.93 6.11 17.16
N GLU A 361 8.05 7.05 18.08
CA GLU A 361 9.31 7.38 18.75
C GLU A 361 9.99 6.10 19.30
N ASN A 362 11.29 5.95 19.03
CA ASN A 362 12.10 4.80 19.44
C ASN A 362 11.68 3.42 18.87
N GLY A 363 10.88 3.39 17.80
CA GLY A 363 10.41 2.17 17.17
C GLY A 363 9.29 1.46 17.94
N GLU A 364 8.63 2.17 18.85
CA GLU A 364 7.35 1.74 19.42
C GLU A 364 6.25 1.83 18.36
N ASP A 365 5.11 1.19 18.58
CA ASP A 365 3.99 1.19 17.63
C ASP A 365 3.10 2.43 17.84
N PHE A 366 2.85 3.19 16.78
CA PHE A 366 2.09 4.44 16.80
C PHE A 366 0.67 4.25 17.36
N ARG A 367 -0.03 3.22 16.89
CA ARG A 367 -1.40 2.96 17.37
C ARG A 367 -1.43 2.59 18.85
N THR A 368 -0.48 1.79 19.29
CA THR A 368 -0.34 1.40 20.69
C THR A 368 -0.08 2.62 21.59
N GLN A 369 0.73 3.57 21.14
CA GLN A 369 1.01 4.81 21.89
C GLN A 369 -0.19 5.77 21.87
N GLY A 370 -0.87 5.93 20.72
CA GLY A 370 -2.05 6.78 20.57
C GLY A 370 -3.29 6.27 21.31
N GLY A 371 -3.37 4.95 21.55
CA GLY A 371 -4.49 4.30 22.23
C GLY A 371 -5.80 4.34 21.44
N ASP A 372 -6.89 4.03 22.11
CA ASP A 372 -8.24 4.04 21.50
C ASP A 372 -8.79 5.47 21.43
N LEU A 373 -8.95 5.99 20.21
CA LEU A 373 -9.49 7.32 19.93
C LEU A 373 -10.99 7.30 19.57
N LEU A 374 -11.56 6.12 19.29
CA LEU A 374 -12.93 5.99 18.82
C LEU A 374 -13.91 5.61 19.95
N GLY A 375 -13.38 5.00 21.01
CA GLY A 375 -14.17 4.54 22.13
C GLY A 375 -15.21 3.47 21.76
N GLU A 376 -16.14 3.22 22.67
CA GLU A 376 -17.21 2.26 22.44
C GLU A 376 -18.23 2.79 21.42
N SER A 377 -18.53 1.99 20.39
CA SER A 377 -19.51 2.30 19.34
C SER A 377 -20.50 1.15 19.19
N GLY A 378 -21.69 1.41 18.65
CA GLY A 378 -22.74 0.40 18.49
C GLY A 378 -23.41 -0.05 19.79
N THR A 379 -22.95 0.38 20.96
CA THR A 379 -23.57 0.08 22.28
C THR A 379 -24.85 0.88 22.49
N GLU A 380 -25.71 0.49 23.45
CA GLU A 380 -26.94 1.23 23.74
C GLU A 380 -26.66 2.67 24.21
N GLU A 381 -25.56 2.88 24.92
CA GLU A 381 -25.11 4.20 25.36
C GLU A 381 -24.68 5.04 24.15
N ALA A 382 -23.82 4.51 23.28
CA ALA A 382 -23.37 5.16 22.05
C ALA A 382 -24.55 5.44 21.09
N LEU A 383 -25.52 4.51 20.96
CA LEU A 383 -26.72 4.72 20.16
C LEU A 383 -27.63 5.82 20.72
N THR A 384 -27.67 6.00 22.06
CA THR A 384 -28.43 7.07 22.69
C THR A 384 -27.79 8.42 22.42
N GLU A 385 -26.47 8.51 22.53
CA GLU A 385 -25.69 9.70 22.18
C GLU A 385 -25.80 10.02 20.68
N ALA A 386 -25.67 9.03 19.83
CA ALA A 386 -25.82 9.18 18.37
C ALA A 386 -27.16 9.80 17.98
N ARG A 387 -28.27 9.37 18.62
CA ARG A 387 -29.60 9.96 18.39
C ARG A 387 -29.67 11.43 18.85
N SER A 388 -29.08 11.74 20.00
CA SER A 388 -29.07 13.12 20.52
C SER A 388 -28.27 14.03 19.57
N LEU A 389 -27.08 13.60 19.14
CA LEU A 389 -26.26 14.35 18.19
C LEU A 389 -26.99 14.57 16.86
N LEU A 390 -27.68 13.54 16.35
CA LEU A 390 -28.42 13.66 15.09
C LEU A 390 -29.63 14.61 15.21
N GLU A 391 -30.34 14.60 16.35
CA GLU A 391 -31.44 15.52 16.64
C GLU A 391 -30.96 16.98 16.78
N GLU A 392 -29.77 17.20 17.31
CA GLU A 392 -29.15 18.52 17.48
C GLU A 392 -28.48 19.04 16.21
N SER A 393 -28.23 18.15 15.23
CA SER A 393 -27.53 18.47 13.98
C SER A 393 -28.42 19.14 12.94
N SER A 394 -27.81 19.60 11.87
CA SER A 394 -28.52 20.11 10.68
C SER A 394 -29.08 19.01 9.76
N TYR A 395 -28.92 17.73 10.10
CA TYR A 395 -29.33 16.60 9.27
C TYR A 395 -30.85 16.60 9.03
N ALA A 396 -31.25 16.68 7.76
CA ALA A 396 -32.67 16.68 7.41
C ALA A 396 -33.24 15.25 7.49
N SER A 397 -34.31 15.06 8.28
CA SER A 397 -34.99 13.75 8.45
C SER A 397 -35.54 13.17 7.14
N THR A 398 -35.61 13.96 6.08
CA THR A 398 -36.03 13.56 4.73
C THR A 398 -34.86 13.27 3.81
N ALA A 399 -33.62 13.51 4.25
CA ALA A 399 -32.42 13.23 3.46
C ALA A 399 -32.32 11.72 3.14
N VAL A 400 -31.80 11.43 1.98
CA VAL A 400 -31.46 10.08 1.52
C VAL A 400 -30.03 10.12 1.01
N PRO A 401 -29.02 10.02 1.90
CA PRO A 401 -27.64 10.04 1.48
C PRO A 401 -27.32 8.99 0.42
N ARG A 402 -26.52 9.39 -0.57
CA ARG A 402 -25.96 8.51 -1.58
C ARG A 402 -24.70 7.85 -1.01
N PHE A 403 -24.80 6.54 -0.73
CA PHE A 403 -23.72 5.73 -0.16
C PHE A 403 -23.07 4.89 -1.25
N VAL A 404 -21.87 5.29 -1.68
CA VAL A 404 -21.09 4.65 -2.72
C VAL A 404 -20.08 3.66 -2.14
N TYR A 405 -19.82 2.58 -2.84
CA TYR A 405 -18.82 1.57 -2.48
C TYR A 405 -18.43 0.76 -3.72
N GLU A 406 -17.24 0.16 -3.71
CA GLU A 406 -16.81 -0.75 -4.76
C GLU A 406 -17.68 -2.01 -4.80
N ASP A 407 -18.14 -2.41 -6.00
CA ASP A 407 -19.04 -3.55 -6.23
C ASP A 407 -18.32 -4.90 -6.02
N THR A 408 -17.99 -5.19 -4.77
CA THR A 408 -17.51 -6.49 -4.31
C THR A 408 -18.52 -7.12 -3.36
N GLU A 409 -18.49 -8.45 -3.20
CA GLU A 409 -19.38 -9.16 -2.29
C GLU A 409 -19.19 -8.70 -0.83
N GLU A 410 -17.94 -8.47 -0.42
CA GLU A 410 -17.57 -8.01 0.93
C GLU A 410 -18.08 -6.58 1.19
N ASN A 411 -17.80 -5.64 0.29
CA ASN A 411 -18.27 -4.25 0.43
C ASN A 411 -19.80 -4.14 0.41
N ALA A 412 -20.46 -4.94 -0.44
CA ALA A 412 -21.92 -4.99 -0.48
C ALA A 412 -22.51 -5.51 0.85
N ALA A 413 -21.88 -6.53 1.47
CA ALA A 413 -22.29 -7.05 2.78
C ALA A 413 -22.08 -6.01 3.89
N MET A 414 -20.95 -5.31 3.90
CA MET A 414 -20.67 -4.24 4.85
C MET A 414 -21.63 -3.05 4.69
N ALA A 415 -21.88 -2.61 3.45
CA ALA A 415 -22.82 -1.52 3.15
C ALA A 415 -24.25 -1.86 3.60
N ASP A 416 -24.70 -3.09 3.35
CA ASP A 416 -26.01 -3.57 3.80
C ASP A 416 -26.11 -3.64 5.35
N ALA A 417 -25.06 -4.08 6.03
CA ALA A 417 -24.99 -4.11 7.49
C ALA A 417 -25.06 -2.69 8.09
N LEU A 418 -24.31 -1.74 7.54
CA LEU A 418 -24.32 -0.32 7.91
C LEU A 418 -25.69 0.30 7.67
N TRP A 419 -26.27 0.08 6.49
CA TRP A 419 -27.62 0.55 6.16
C TRP A 419 -28.68 0.06 7.16
N LYS A 420 -28.68 -1.25 7.46
CA LYS A 420 -29.61 -1.86 8.44
C LYS A 420 -29.44 -1.28 9.83
N THR A 421 -28.18 -1.07 10.25
CA THR A 421 -27.85 -0.48 11.55
C THR A 421 -28.38 0.93 11.66
N TRP A 422 -28.11 1.81 10.70
CA TRP A 422 -28.57 3.20 10.74
C TRP A 422 -30.07 3.33 10.53
N MET A 423 -30.67 2.50 9.67
CA MET A 423 -32.13 2.47 9.51
C MET A 423 -32.82 2.12 10.83
N LYS A 424 -32.29 1.13 11.58
CA LYS A 424 -32.86 0.68 12.86
C LYS A 424 -32.59 1.67 13.99
N SER A 425 -31.35 2.15 14.13
CA SER A 425 -30.89 2.95 15.26
C SER A 425 -31.18 4.44 15.11
N LEU A 426 -30.97 5.01 13.92
CA LEU A 426 -31.11 6.45 13.63
C LEU A 426 -32.35 6.78 12.80
N ARG A 427 -33.07 5.77 12.26
CA ARG A 427 -34.23 5.90 11.38
C ARG A 427 -33.93 6.67 10.07
N VAL A 428 -32.72 6.59 9.60
CA VAL A 428 -32.27 7.19 8.34
C VAL A 428 -32.48 6.23 7.17
N ARG A 429 -32.58 6.77 5.96
CA ARG A 429 -32.66 6.01 4.71
C ARG A 429 -31.42 6.33 3.89
N LEU A 430 -30.91 5.36 3.14
CA LEU A 430 -29.77 5.52 2.25
C LEU A 430 -30.11 5.00 0.87
N GLU A 431 -29.43 5.53 -0.14
CA GLU A 431 -29.33 4.97 -1.46
C GLU A 431 -27.98 4.24 -1.57
N LEU A 432 -28.00 2.91 -1.65
CA LEU A 432 -26.80 2.08 -1.81
C LEU A 432 -26.40 2.04 -3.29
N VAL A 433 -25.19 2.44 -3.63
CA VAL A 433 -24.70 2.59 -5.00
C VAL A 433 -23.41 1.81 -5.17
N PRO A 434 -23.46 0.54 -5.63
CA PRO A 434 -22.27 -0.20 -6.02
C PRO A 434 -21.67 0.42 -7.29
N LEU A 435 -20.35 0.60 -7.32
CA LEU A 435 -19.59 1.18 -8.42
C LEU A 435 -18.39 0.28 -8.76
N SER A 436 -17.95 0.31 -10.00
CA SER A 436 -16.63 -0.23 -10.33
C SER A 436 -15.53 0.60 -9.66
N ASP A 437 -14.32 0.05 -9.53
CA ASP A 437 -13.18 0.76 -8.94
C ASP A 437 -12.94 2.13 -9.60
N ASP A 438 -12.92 2.18 -10.94
CA ASP A 438 -12.73 3.43 -11.68
C ASP A 438 -13.88 4.45 -11.44
N GLU A 439 -15.14 4.00 -11.38
CA GLU A 439 -16.29 4.85 -11.08
C GLU A 439 -16.27 5.35 -9.63
N LEU A 440 -15.87 4.53 -8.67
CA LEU A 440 -15.71 4.95 -7.28
C LEU A 440 -14.64 6.04 -7.14
N ARG A 441 -13.49 5.86 -7.79
CA ARG A 441 -12.44 6.88 -7.82
C ARG A 441 -12.90 8.19 -8.45
N GLU A 442 -13.68 8.13 -9.54
CA GLU A 442 -14.28 9.31 -10.17
C GLU A 442 -15.26 9.99 -9.21
N ALA A 443 -16.13 9.24 -8.53
CA ALA A 443 -17.07 9.77 -7.55
C ALA A 443 -16.34 10.48 -6.40
N LEU A 444 -15.24 9.89 -5.88
CA LEU A 444 -14.42 10.49 -4.84
C LEU A 444 -13.75 11.80 -5.31
N GLN A 445 -13.22 11.84 -6.53
CA GLN A 445 -12.57 13.02 -7.09
C GLN A 445 -13.56 14.17 -7.40
N THR A 446 -14.77 13.83 -7.81
CA THR A 446 -15.80 14.83 -8.19
C THR A 446 -16.70 15.22 -7.03
N GLY A 447 -16.65 14.50 -5.91
CA GLY A 447 -17.56 14.70 -4.77
C GLY A 447 -18.99 14.21 -5.06
N ASP A 448 -19.18 13.28 -6.02
CA ASP A 448 -20.50 12.73 -6.36
C ASP A 448 -20.90 11.60 -5.39
N TYR A 449 -20.89 11.90 -4.10
CA TYR A 449 -21.32 11.02 -3.02
C TYR A 449 -21.63 11.82 -1.75
N ASP A 450 -22.35 11.22 -0.81
CA ASP A 450 -22.54 11.75 0.54
C ASP A 450 -21.75 10.93 1.58
N ILE A 451 -21.73 9.60 1.39
CA ILE A 451 -20.92 8.65 2.16
C ILE A 451 -20.19 7.73 1.18
N ALA A 452 -18.92 7.43 1.44
CA ALA A 452 -18.16 6.43 0.66
C ALA A 452 -17.52 5.40 1.60
N LEU A 453 -17.60 4.11 1.23
CA LEU A 453 -16.82 3.03 1.86
C LEU A 453 -15.61 2.75 1.00
N MET A 454 -14.43 2.78 1.60
CA MET A 454 -13.17 2.51 0.91
C MET A 454 -12.09 2.03 1.86
N ASP A 455 -11.03 1.48 1.30
CA ASP A 455 -9.80 1.18 2.00
C ASP A 455 -8.80 2.34 1.85
N LEU A 456 -8.34 2.86 2.98
CA LEU A 456 -7.28 3.84 3.05
C LEU A 456 -5.96 3.10 3.25
N ARG A 457 -5.10 3.10 2.23
CA ARG A 457 -3.78 2.46 2.28
C ARG A 457 -2.70 3.50 2.55
N GLY A 458 -1.82 3.20 3.52
CA GLY A 458 -0.60 3.98 3.73
C GLY A 458 0.41 3.68 2.62
N ASN A 459 0.96 4.72 2.02
CA ASN A 459 1.99 4.61 1.00
C ASN A 459 3.41 4.57 1.58
N ALA A 460 3.55 4.92 2.87
CA ALA A 460 4.81 4.90 3.61
C ALA A 460 4.58 4.30 4.99
N LEU A 461 5.62 3.71 5.58
CA LEU A 461 5.61 3.20 6.95
C LEU A 461 5.77 4.38 7.94
N ASP A 462 4.88 5.35 7.83
CA ASP A 462 4.87 6.59 8.60
C ASP A 462 3.41 7.07 8.76
N ALA A 463 3.04 7.56 9.95
CA ALA A 463 1.69 8.04 10.23
C ALA A 463 1.27 9.23 9.33
N GLU A 464 2.24 10.05 8.87
CA GLU A 464 1.97 11.14 7.94
C GLU A 464 1.29 10.65 6.65
N SER A 465 1.59 9.42 6.19
CA SER A 465 0.98 8.84 4.97
C SER A 465 -0.53 8.64 5.08
N PHE A 466 -1.07 8.55 6.30
CA PHE A 466 -2.51 8.49 6.58
C PHE A 466 -3.12 9.85 6.86
N LEU A 467 -2.32 10.83 7.29
CA LEU A 467 -2.80 12.11 7.78
C LEU A 467 -2.67 13.24 6.75
N ASP A 468 -1.64 13.23 5.90
CA ASP A 468 -1.40 14.31 4.93
C ASP A 468 -2.47 14.43 3.85
N LEU A 469 -3.20 13.36 3.57
CA LEU A 469 -4.29 13.31 2.60
C LEU A 469 -5.41 14.32 2.91
N TRP A 470 -5.62 14.62 4.19
CA TRP A 470 -6.73 15.45 4.68
C TRP A 470 -6.42 16.96 4.77
N ARG A 471 -5.28 17.41 4.29
CA ARG A 471 -4.99 18.85 4.18
C ARG A 471 -6.07 19.56 3.37
N GLY A 472 -6.48 20.76 3.80
CA GLY A 472 -7.51 21.53 3.10
C GLY A 472 -7.16 21.88 1.65
N ASP A 473 -5.87 21.96 1.30
CA ASP A 473 -5.37 22.21 -0.06
C ASP A 473 -4.89 20.94 -0.78
N SER A 474 -5.06 19.75 -0.19
CA SER A 474 -4.66 18.50 -0.82
C SER A 474 -5.64 18.10 -1.94
N PRO A 475 -5.16 17.80 -3.13
CA PRO A 475 -5.99 17.25 -4.20
C PRO A 475 -6.52 15.83 -3.91
N GLU A 476 -5.94 15.16 -2.90
CA GLU A 476 -6.35 13.82 -2.45
C GLU A 476 -7.41 13.87 -1.34
N ASN A 477 -7.78 15.07 -0.87
CA ASN A 477 -8.79 15.26 0.18
C ASN A 477 -10.21 15.05 -0.37
N ALA A 478 -10.56 13.80 -0.59
CA ALA A 478 -11.85 13.43 -1.15
C ALA A 478 -13.03 13.87 -0.26
N ALA A 479 -12.85 13.92 1.07
CA ALA A 479 -13.89 14.36 2.01
C ALA A 479 -14.21 15.86 1.92
N GLY A 480 -13.35 16.67 1.28
CA GLY A 480 -13.48 18.13 1.28
C GLY A 480 -13.32 18.76 2.66
N TYR A 481 -12.55 18.10 3.53
CA TYR A 481 -12.31 18.58 4.89
C TYR A 481 -11.47 19.84 4.91
N GLU A 482 -11.87 20.83 5.70
CA GLU A 482 -11.16 22.10 5.87
C GLU A 482 -11.01 22.45 7.35
N ASN A 483 -9.77 22.45 7.85
CA ASN A 483 -9.44 22.90 9.20
C ASN A 483 -8.05 23.53 9.26
N GLY A 484 -7.97 24.86 9.43
CA GLY A 484 -6.70 25.59 9.47
C GLY A 484 -5.79 25.24 10.65
N ALA A 485 -6.31 24.68 11.75
CA ALA A 485 -5.49 24.15 12.84
C ALA A 485 -4.82 22.84 12.43
N TYR A 486 -5.57 21.95 11.75
CA TYR A 486 -5.05 20.72 11.16
C TYR A 486 -3.93 21.01 10.16
N ASP A 487 -4.17 21.90 9.19
CA ASP A 487 -3.17 22.31 8.20
C ASP A 487 -1.91 22.89 8.84
N THR A 488 -2.07 23.56 10.00
CA THR A 488 -0.94 24.11 10.76
C THR A 488 -0.13 22.99 11.40
N LEU A 489 -0.76 21.97 11.97
CA LEU A 489 -0.07 20.79 12.52
C LEU A 489 0.75 20.08 11.44
N LEU A 490 0.18 19.82 10.26
CA LEU A 490 0.90 19.18 9.16
C LEU A 490 2.11 19.99 8.67
N LYS A 491 2.01 21.33 8.63
CA LYS A 491 3.17 22.20 8.33
C LYS A 491 4.26 22.09 9.38
N VAL A 492 3.90 21.95 10.66
CA VAL A 492 4.86 21.73 11.76
C VAL A 492 5.51 20.35 11.62
N ILE A 493 4.76 19.31 11.35
CA ILE A 493 5.25 17.94 11.12
C ILE A 493 6.33 17.93 10.04
N ARG A 494 6.05 18.52 8.87
CA ARG A 494 6.98 18.58 7.73
C ARG A 494 8.25 19.41 8.01
N SER A 495 8.19 20.39 8.91
CA SER A 495 9.33 21.24 9.29
C SER A 495 10.05 20.81 10.56
N ALA A 496 9.55 19.77 11.24
CA ALA A 496 10.11 19.33 12.50
C ALA A 496 11.53 18.76 12.31
N SER A 497 12.43 19.17 13.20
CA SER A 497 13.81 18.65 13.27
C SER A 497 14.02 17.68 14.43
N ASP A 498 13.05 17.58 15.32
CA ASP A 498 13.02 16.69 16.49
C ASP A 498 11.92 15.67 16.32
N GLU A 499 12.29 14.38 16.27
CA GLU A 499 11.37 13.28 16.00
C GLU A 499 10.27 13.17 17.07
N LYS A 500 10.61 13.35 18.33
CA LYS A 500 9.62 13.34 19.40
C LYS A 500 8.55 14.42 19.23
N ALA A 501 8.96 15.63 18.87
CA ALA A 501 8.01 16.71 18.60
C ALA A 501 7.16 16.43 17.37
N ARG A 502 7.75 15.81 16.34
CA ARG A 502 7.05 15.36 15.13
C ARG A 502 5.98 14.33 15.46
N GLN A 503 6.33 13.27 16.17
CA GLN A 503 5.39 12.21 16.57
C GLN A 503 4.25 12.77 17.44
N GLY A 504 4.54 13.65 18.39
CA GLY A 504 3.51 14.34 19.18
C GLY A 504 2.52 15.13 18.32
N CYS A 505 3.00 15.82 17.26
CA CYS A 505 2.11 16.53 16.33
C CYS A 505 1.30 15.58 15.43
N LEU A 506 1.83 14.40 15.08
CA LEU A 506 1.10 13.39 14.34
C LEU A 506 -0.08 12.83 15.16
N HIS A 507 0.15 12.52 16.45
CA HIS A 507 -0.95 12.14 17.36
C HIS A 507 -1.99 13.24 17.51
N ASP A 508 -1.56 14.49 17.71
CA ASP A 508 -2.49 15.64 17.81
C ASP A 508 -3.31 15.81 16.52
N ALA A 509 -2.68 15.59 15.35
CA ALA A 509 -3.38 15.66 14.07
C ALA A 509 -4.42 14.56 13.91
N GLU A 510 -4.10 13.31 14.29
CA GLU A 510 -5.06 12.20 14.24
C GLU A 510 -6.26 12.47 15.16
N VAL A 511 -6.02 12.90 16.38
CA VAL A 511 -7.09 13.27 17.35
C VAL A 511 -8.00 14.35 16.76
N LEU A 512 -7.41 15.42 16.22
CA LEU A 512 -8.18 16.54 15.66
C LEU A 512 -9.03 16.10 14.45
N LEU A 513 -8.47 15.29 13.57
CA LEU A 513 -9.16 14.76 12.40
C LEU A 513 -10.37 13.90 12.81
N LEU A 514 -10.16 12.99 13.76
CA LEU A 514 -11.23 12.11 14.23
C LEU A 514 -12.29 12.86 15.05
N ASP A 515 -11.89 13.92 15.75
CA ASP A 515 -12.83 14.81 16.44
C ASP A 515 -13.74 15.60 15.47
N ASP A 516 -13.24 15.97 14.29
CA ASP A 516 -14.05 16.61 13.26
C ASP A 516 -14.81 15.61 12.37
N CYS A 517 -14.41 14.33 12.44
CA CYS A 517 -15.06 13.19 11.82
C CYS A 517 -15.38 13.33 10.31
N PRO A 518 -14.46 13.83 9.46
CA PRO A 518 -14.63 13.74 8.00
C PRO A 518 -14.48 12.29 7.52
N VAL A 519 -13.79 11.48 8.31
CA VAL A 519 -13.53 10.06 8.11
C VAL A 519 -13.89 9.29 9.38
N ALA A 520 -14.53 8.13 9.24
CA ALA A 520 -14.80 7.20 10.33
C ALA A 520 -14.06 5.88 10.06
N PRO A 521 -12.98 5.59 10.79
CA PRO A 521 -12.31 4.31 10.72
C PRO A 521 -13.24 3.16 11.14
N LEU A 522 -13.18 2.05 10.40
CA LEU A 522 -14.03 0.88 10.65
C LEU A 522 -13.21 -0.30 11.13
N LEU A 523 -12.23 -0.74 10.32
CA LEU A 523 -11.49 -1.97 10.54
C LEU A 523 -10.01 -1.78 10.21
N PHE A 524 -9.16 -2.47 10.97
CA PHE A 524 -7.80 -2.82 10.59
C PHE A 524 -7.79 -4.25 10.09
N THR A 525 -7.03 -4.53 9.03
CA THR A 525 -6.88 -5.87 8.45
C THR A 525 -5.51 -6.45 8.77
N ALA A 526 -5.43 -7.78 8.78
CA ALA A 526 -4.19 -8.51 9.02
C ALA A 526 -4.04 -9.67 8.04
N SER A 527 -2.79 -9.99 7.68
CA SER A 527 -2.45 -11.13 6.84
C SER A 527 -1.15 -11.74 7.34
N ALA A 528 -1.11 -13.06 7.46
CA ALA A 528 0.07 -13.82 7.83
C ALA A 528 0.56 -14.68 6.66
N TRP A 529 1.78 -15.20 6.80
CA TRP A 529 2.44 -16.03 5.81
C TRP A 529 3.27 -17.12 6.49
N GLU A 530 3.58 -18.18 5.75
CA GLU A 530 4.47 -19.23 6.23
C GLU A 530 5.44 -19.67 5.12
N ALA A 531 6.61 -20.11 5.51
CA ALA A 531 7.61 -20.68 4.63
C ALA A 531 8.14 -21.98 5.22
N ARG A 532 8.54 -22.91 4.36
CA ARG A 532 9.12 -24.18 4.80
C ARG A 532 10.36 -24.00 5.67
N ASP A 533 10.60 -24.95 6.56
CA ASP A 533 11.76 -24.93 7.46
C ASP A 533 13.08 -24.77 6.67
N GLY A 534 13.94 -23.89 7.17
CA GLY A 534 15.25 -23.61 6.59
C GLY A 534 15.26 -22.57 5.47
N LEU A 535 14.12 -22.05 5.05
CA LEU A 535 14.05 -20.91 4.12
C LEU A 535 14.16 -19.61 4.92
N VAL A 536 15.15 -18.77 4.56
CA VAL A 536 15.44 -17.48 5.21
C VAL A 536 15.65 -16.38 4.19
N GLY A 537 15.68 -15.10 4.64
CA GLY A 537 15.98 -13.97 3.77
C GLY A 537 14.79 -13.50 2.93
N ILE A 538 13.57 -13.92 3.28
CA ILE A 538 12.33 -13.37 2.73
C ILE A 538 12.08 -12.04 3.44
N LEU A 539 11.81 -10.99 2.68
CA LEU A 539 11.41 -9.69 3.21
C LEU A 539 9.92 -9.48 2.95
N ARG A 540 9.15 -9.07 3.96
CA ARG A 540 7.78 -8.62 3.86
C ARG A 540 7.73 -7.10 4.01
N ASP A 541 7.02 -6.43 3.13
CA ASP A 541 6.69 -5.01 3.27
C ASP A 541 5.44 -4.83 4.15
N GLY A 542 5.28 -3.64 4.75
CA GLY A 542 4.09 -3.31 5.57
C GLY A 542 2.76 -3.43 4.81
N ARG A 543 2.76 -3.27 3.49
CA ARG A 543 1.58 -3.47 2.62
C ARG A 543 1.30 -4.93 2.28
N GLY A 544 2.14 -5.86 2.75
CA GLY A 544 1.92 -7.29 2.64
C GLY A 544 2.57 -7.97 1.45
N PHE A 545 3.29 -7.28 0.57
CA PHE A 545 4.05 -7.90 -0.51
C PHE A 545 5.43 -8.42 -0.06
N PHE A 546 6.03 -9.28 -0.86
CA PHE A 546 7.25 -9.99 -0.50
C PHE A 546 8.37 -9.78 -1.50
N SER A 547 9.62 -9.76 -1.02
CA SER A 547 10.82 -9.88 -1.84
C SER A 547 11.58 -11.15 -1.49
N PHE A 548 11.83 -11.99 -2.48
CA PHE A 548 12.60 -13.22 -2.41
C PHE A 548 14.03 -13.06 -2.96
N THR A 549 14.43 -11.83 -3.30
CA THR A 549 15.73 -11.54 -3.92
C THR A 549 16.94 -11.92 -3.04
N SER A 550 16.70 -12.13 -1.75
CA SER A 550 17.70 -12.58 -0.78
C SER A 550 17.35 -13.93 -0.13
N ALA A 551 16.29 -14.59 -0.60
CA ALA A 551 15.86 -15.86 -0.05
C ALA A 551 16.90 -16.97 -0.30
N ALA A 552 17.18 -17.76 0.74
CA ALA A 552 18.19 -18.82 0.70
C ALA A 552 17.81 -19.98 1.62
N GLU A 553 18.34 -21.16 1.31
CA GLU A 553 18.27 -22.31 2.21
C GLU A 553 19.45 -22.31 3.19
N VAL A 554 19.16 -22.42 4.47
CA VAL A 554 20.18 -22.68 5.48
C VAL A 554 20.36 -24.18 5.56
N SER A 555 21.58 -24.66 5.21
CA SER A 555 21.96 -26.07 5.43
C SER A 555 21.85 -26.40 6.90
N GLY A 556 20.97 -27.35 7.29
CA GLY A 556 20.80 -27.84 8.63
C GLY A 556 22.06 -28.58 9.13
#